data_e33825e2b5e604b8e9096b4d6c3aaa58
#
_entry.id   e33825e2b5e604b8e9096b4d6c3aaa58
#
_cell.length_a   1.000
_cell.length_b   1.000
_cell.length_c   1.000
_cell.angle_alpha   90.00
_cell.angle_beta   90.00
_cell.angle_gamma   90.00
#
_symmetry.space_group_name_H-M   'P 1'
#
loop_
_entity.id
_entity.type
_entity.pdbx_description
1 polymer ?
#
loop_
_entity_poly.entity_id
_entity_poly.type
_entity_poly.pdbx_seq_one_letter_code
_entity_poly.pdbx_strand_id
1 'polypeptide(L)'
;VITPTKVINHYFKDFKELYADRITSNPVKFPGFREAIEQALDSGVTPCGVVTGLGTFVHEENVENATDKKIKTKKQKSSYRVGLVVSNVEFQAGAFDMASCEKVCRLLDDCARLKLPVIFFISSAGMQTKEGGGSLFSMAIINERITRFVKDLDLPVLCFGFRDCTGGAQASFVTHLLVRTYYFSGSQIPF
;
A
#
# COMPACT_ATOMS: atom_id res chain seq x y z
N VAL A 1 -14.21 -10.49 -4.60
CA VAL A 1 -12.96 -10.17 -3.87
C VAL A 1 -12.42 -8.85 -4.43
N ILE A 2 -11.94 -7.96 -3.55
CA ILE A 2 -11.28 -6.71 -3.95
C ILE A 2 -9.80 -7.03 -4.14
N THR A 3 -9.35 -7.15 -5.40
CA THR A 3 -7.96 -7.43 -5.75
C THR A 3 -7.13 -6.15 -5.85
N PRO A 4 -5.78 -6.22 -5.75
CA PRO A 4 -4.92 -5.04 -5.96
C PRO A 4 -5.20 -4.34 -7.29
N THR A 5 -5.36 -5.10 -8.35
CA THR A 5 -5.68 -4.57 -9.70
C THR A 5 -6.98 -3.77 -9.72
N LYS A 6 -8.02 -4.23 -9.01
CA LYS A 6 -9.29 -3.50 -8.92
C LYS A 6 -9.14 -2.17 -8.19
N VAL A 7 -8.40 -2.14 -7.08
CA VAL A 7 -8.12 -0.91 -6.34
C VAL A 7 -7.34 0.08 -7.20
N ILE A 8 -6.26 -0.39 -7.82
CA ILE A 8 -5.40 0.45 -8.66
C ILE A 8 -6.19 1.04 -9.83
N ASN A 9 -6.90 0.22 -10.59
CA ASN A 9 -7.63 0.67 -11.77
C ASN A 9 -8.82 1.58 -11.45
N HIS A 10 -9.37 1.47 -10.22
CA HIS A 10 -10.47 2.33 -9.80
C HIS A 10 -10.03 3.76 -9.46
N TYR A 11 -8.89 3.92 -8.79
CA TYR A 11 -8.46 5.22 -8.28
C TYR A 11 -7.32 5.87 -9.08
N PHE A 12 -6.56 5.08 -9.85
CA PHE A 12 -5.33 5.56 -10.50
C PHE A 12 -5.29 5.25 -11.99
N LYS A 13 -4.53 6.07 -12.71
CA LYS A 13 -4.17 5.88 -14.11
C LYS A 13 -2.66 5.71 -14.25
N ASP A 14 -2.24 5.19 -15.39
CA ASP A 14 -0.82 5.06 -15.76
C ASP A 14 0.01 4.36 -14.67
N PHE A 15 -0.55 3.28 -14.11
CA PHE A 15 0.13 2.50 -13.09
C PHE A 15 1.31 1.74 -13.70
N LYS A 16 2.48 1.94 -13.09
CA LYS A 16 3.70 1.17 -13.37
C LYS A 16 4.07 0.38 -12.12
N GLU A 17 3.95 -0.94 -12.19
CA GLU A 17 4.40 -1.81 -11.11
C GLU A 17 5.92 -1.76 -10.98
N LEU A 18 6.40 -1.71 -9.74
CA LEU A 18 7.80 -1.78 -9.36
C LEU A 18 8.01 -2.96 -8.43
N TYR A 19 9.15 -3.65 -8.60
CA TYR A 19 9.57 -4.76 -7.73
C TYR A 19 8.62 -5.97 -7.78
N ALA A 20 7.97 -6.22 -8.91
CA ALA A 20 7.09 -7.37 -9.11
C ALA A 20 7.80 -8.73 -8.92
N ASP A 21 9.11 -8.76 -9.14
CA ASP A 21 9.97 -9.94 -8.98
C ASP A 21 10.29 -10.29 -7.52
N ARG A 22 9.95 -9.41 -6.57
CA ARG A 22 10.18 -9.64 -5.14
C ARG A 22 9.01 -10.43 -4.55
N ILE A 23 9.30 -11.67 -4.18
CA ILE A 23 8.34 -12.62 -3.61
C ILE A 23 8.89 -13.23 -2.32
N THR A 24 8.02 -13.80 -1.50
CA THR A 24 8.46 -14.52 -0.29
C THR A 24 9.34 -15.74 -0.65
N SER A 25 10.38 -15.96 0.12
CA SER A 25 11.34 -17.05 -0.08
C SER A 25 11.12 -18.23 0.84
N ASN A 26 10.12 -18.19 1.75
CA ASN A 26 9.93 -19.17 2.81
C ASN A 26 11.21 -19.42 3.64
N PRO A 27 11.78 -18.39 4.28
CA PRO A 27 13.12 -18.43 4.86
C PRO A 27 13.29 -19.44 5.98
N VAL A 28 12.22 -19.77 6.71
CA VAL A 28 12.23 -20.75 7.81
C VAL A 28 11.70 -22.12 7.41
N LYS A 29 11.43 -22.33 6.13
CA LYS A 29 10.89 -23.60 5.60
C LYS A 29 9.64 -24.05 6.35
N PHE A 30 8.72 -23.11 6.59
CA PHE A 30 7.47 -23.39 7.31
C PHE A 30 6.66 -24.45 6.57
N PRO A 31 6.16 -25.50 7.27
CA PRO A 31 5.38 -26.57 6.64
C PRO A 31 4.14 -26.04 5.91
N GLY A 32 3.92 -26.48 4.66
CA GLY A 32 2.79 -26.08 3.82
C GLY A 32 2.92 -24.67 3.21
N PHE A 33 3.95 -23.88 3.55
CA PHE A 33 4.08 -22.54 3.00
C PHE A 33 4.69 -22.53 1.59
N ARG A 34 5.56 -23.50 1.31
CA ARG A 34 6.12 -23.69 -0.02
C ARG A 34 5.02 -24.04 -1.04
N GLU A 35 4.16 -24.96 -0.67
CA GLU A 35 3.02 -25.38 -1.48
C GLU A 35 2.06 -24.20 -1.74
N ALA A 36 1.83 -23.35 -0.75
CA ALA A 36 1.03 -22.15 -0.91
C ALA A 36 1.66 -21.13 -1.89
N ILE A 37 2.98 -21.00 -1.89
CA ILE A 37 3.73 -20.16 -2.83
C ILE A 37 3.60 -20.72 -4.26
N GLU A 38 3.81 -22.01 -4.44
CA GLU A 38 3.73 -22.70 -5.73
C GLU A 38 2.29 -22.59 -6.30
N GLN A 39 1.28 -22.84 -5.48
CA GLN A 39 -0.13 -22.68 -5.86
C GLN A 39 -0.48 -21.24 -6.28
N ALA A 40 0.06 -20.24 -5.59
CA ALA A 40 -0.14 -18.85 -5.96
C ALA A 40 0.46 -18.56 -7.34
N LEU A 41 1.70 -19.00 -7.60
CA LEU A 41 2.37 -18.84 -8.89
C LEU A 41 1.60 -19.53 -10.02
N ASP A 42 1.13 -20.77 -9.82
CA ASP A 42 0.35 -21.52 -10.78
C ASP A 42 -0.99 -20.83 -11.10
N SER A 43 -1.53 -20.10 -10.15
CA SER A 43 -2.77 -19.32 -10.30
C SER A 43 -2.54 -17.90 -10.83
N GLY A 44 -1.30 -17.54 -11.15
CA GLY A 44 -0.95 -16.19 -11.61
C GLY A 44 -1.02 -15.11 -10.51
N VAL A 45 -1.01 -15.51 -9.25
CA VAL A 45 -0.98 -14.62 -8.08
C VAL A 45 0.46 -14.46 -7.61
N THR A 46 0.93 -13.22 -7.48
CA THR A 46 2.27 -12.96 -6.94
C THR A 46 2.33 -13.35 -5.46
N PRO A 47 3.25 -14.25 -5.03
CA PRO A 47 3.36 -14.65 -3.63
C PRO A 47 4.10 -13.59 -2.80
N CYS A 48 3.41 -12.50 -2.54
CA CYS A 48 3.84 -11.38 -1.73
C CYS A 48 2.60 -10.64 -1.20
N GLY A 49 2.65 -10.15 0.02
CA GLY A 49 1.53 -9.47 0.67
C GLY A 49 1.14 -8.12 0.06
N VAL A 50 1.99 -7.54 -0.79
CA VAL A 50 1.71 -6.25 -1.43
C VAL A 50 2.11 -6.20 -2.90
N VAL A 51 1.43 -5.32 -3.63
CA VAL A 51 1.82 -4.79 -4.93
C VAL A 51 2.29 -3.36 -4.74
N THR A 52 3.40 -2.98 -5.36
CA THR A 52 4.00 -1.63 -5.26
C THR A 52 4.25 -1.04 -6.64
N GLY A 53 4.15 0.27 -6.74
CA GLY A 53 4.42 0.96 -8.00
C GLY A 53 4.14 2.46 -7.95
N LEU A 54 4.12 3.08 -9.11
CA LEU A 54 3.77 4.49 -9.29
C LEU A 54 2.47 4.59 -10.06
N GLY A 55 1.58 5.47 -9.63
CA GLY A 55 0.30 5.72 -10.30
C GLY A 55 -0.02 7.21 -10.34
N THR A 56 -1.00 7.58 -11.16
CA THR A 56 -1.48 8.96 -11.26
C THR A 56 -2.90 9.05 -10.74
N PHE A 57 -3.09 9.84 -9.69
CA PHE A 57 -4.40 10.21 -9.19
C PHE A 57 -4.90 11.44 -9.93
N VAL A 58 -6.13 11.36 -10.44
CA VAL A 58 -6.77 12.47 -11.16
C VAL A 58 -7.97 12.94 -10.37
N HIS A 59 -7.96 14.22 -10.02
CA HIS A 59 -9.05 14.89 -9.33
C HIS A 59 -9.71 15.91 -10.25
N GLU A 60 -11.05 15.88 -10.32
CA GLU A 60 -11.85 16.86 -11.06
C GLU A 60 -12.68 17.68 -10.06
N GLU A 61 -12.40 18.95 -9.98
CA GLU A 61 -13.16 19.90 -9.19
C GLU A 61 -14.04 20.79 -10.07
N ASN A 62 -15.26 21.03 -9.61
CA ASN A 62 -16.10 22.08 -10.15
C ASN A 62 -15.75 23.39 -9.46
N VAL A 63 -15.03 24.27 -10.12
CA VAL A 63 -14.69 25.60 -9.59
C VAL A 63 -15.76 26.59 -10.05
N GLU A 64 -16.50 27.14 -9.09
CA GLU A 64 -17.44 28.22 -9.33
C GLU A 64 -16.70 29.56 -9.33
N ASN A 65 -16.57 30.18 -10.49
CA ASN A 65 -16.09 31.56 -10.58
C ASN A 65 -17.27 32.51 -10.46
N ALA A 66 -17.42 33.16 -9.32
CA ALA A 66 -18.34 34.24 -9.09
C ALA A 66 -17.79 35.52 -9.75
N THR A 67 -18.20 35.81 -10.96
CA THR A 67 -18.12 37.14 -11.52
C THR A 67 -19.54 37.72 -11.60
N ASP A 68 -19.67 39.00 -11.25
CA ASP A 68 -20.87 39.81 -11.02
C ASP A 68 -22.07 39.64 -11.99
N LYS A 69 -22.61 38.52 -12.23
CA LYS A 69 -23.95 38.24 -12.83
C LYS A 69 -24.11 36.89 -13.51
N LYS A 70 -23.08 36.02 -13.57
CA LYS A 70 -23.26 34.64 -14.09
C LYS A 70 -22.30 33.70 -13.38
N ILE A 71 -22.81 32.70 -12.67
CA ILE A 71 -22.03 31.56 -12.15
C ILE A 71 -21.65 30.71 -13.36
N LYS A 72 -20.38 30.69 -13.72
CA LYS A 72 -19.83 29.74 -14.70
C LYS A 72 -19.06 28.68 -13.95
N THR A 73 -19.58 27.46 -13.94
CA THR A 73 -18.88 26.29 -13.42
C THR A 73 -17.84 25.84 -14.43
N LYS A 74 -16.56 25.90 -14.05
CA LYS A 74 -15.46 25.39 -14.86
C LYS A 74 -14.92 24.13 -14.20
N LYS A 75 -14.85 23.02 -14.93
CA LYS A 75 -14.18 21.82 -14.47
C LYS A 75 -12.67 22.07 -14.50
N GLN A 76 -12.05 22.01 -13.32
CA GLN A 76 -10.61 22.03 -13.18
C GLN A 76 -10.13 20.60 -12.90
N LYS A 77 -9.17 20.13 -13.68
CA LYS A 77 -8.59 18.80 -13.55
C LYS A 77 -7.16 18.92 -13.03
N SER A 78 -6.91 18.28 -11.89
CA SER A 78 -5.59 18.19 -11.29
C SER A 78 -5.11 16.74 -11.31
N SER A 79 -3.84 16.52 -11.60
CA SER A 79 -3.25 15.18 -11.59
C SER A 79 -2.02 15.14 -10.69
N TYR A 80 -1.90 14.08 -9.93
CA TYR A 80 -0.83 13.89 -8.96
C TYR A 80 -0.18 12.52 -9.16
N ARG A 81 1.13 12.50 -9.39
CA ARG A 81 1.91 11.27 -9.40
C ARG A 81 2.21 10.85 -7.98
N VAL A 82 2.01 9.58 -7.65
CA VAL A 82 2.16 9.05 -6.28
C VAL A 82 2.80 7.66 -6.29
N GLY A 83 3.50 7.33 -5.22
CA GLY A 83 3.86 5.95 -4.92
C GLY A 83 2.66 5.20 -4.33
N LEU A 84 2.51 3.93 -4.67
CA LEU A 84 1.40 3.08 -4.24
C LEU A 84 1.92 1.81 -3.58
N VAL A 85 1.34 1.50 -2.43
CA VAL A 85 1.43 0.20 -1.76
C VAL A 85 0.02 -0.35 -1.62
N VAL A 86 -0.30 -1.44 -2.26
CA VAL A 86 -1.64 -2.03 -2.24
C VAL A 86 -1.56 -3.47 -1.73
N SER A 87 -2.34 -3.80 -0.70
CA SER A 87 -2.40 -5.15 -0.15
C SER A 87 -2.84 -6.16 -1.20
N ASN A 88 -2.07 -7.24 -1.34
CA ASN A 88 -2.43 -8.38 -2.15
C ASN A 88 -3.22 -9.40 -1.33
N VAL A 89 -4.52 -9.17 -1.23
CA VAL A 89 -5.43 -10.03 -0.45
C VAL A 89 -5.59 -11.42 -1.03
N GLU A 90 -5.16 -11.65 -2.27
CA GLU A 90 -5.21 -12.95 -2.93
C GLU A 90 -4.12 -13.89 -2.42
N PHE A 91 -3.03 -13.35 -1.87
CA PHE A 91 -2.00 -14.13 -1.21
C PHE A 91 -2.02 -13.95 0.30
N GLN A 92 -2.28 -15.04 1.03
CA GLN A 92 -2.26 -15.08 2.50
C GLN A 92 -3.03 -13.93 3.17
N ALA A 93 -4.18 -13.54 2.59
CA ALA A 93 -5.03 -12.44 3.05
C ALA A 93 -4.26 -11.11 3.24
N GLY A 94 -3.28 -10.82 2.40
CA GLY A 94 -2.49 -9.60 2.46
C GLY A 94 -1.55 -9.54 3.68
N ALA A 95 -1.17 -10.67 4.25
CA ALA A 95 -0.18 -10.69 5.33
C ALA A 95 1.16 -10.11 4.85
N PHE A 96 1.72 -9.19 5.64
CA PHE A 96 2.99 -8.54 5.34
C PHE A 96 4.15 -9.49 5.60
N ASP A 97 4.85 -9.85 4.54
CA ASP A 97 6.04 -10.68 4.51
C ASP A 97 7.32 -9.83 4.38
N MET A 98 8.48 -10.46 4.46
CA MET A 98 9.77 -9.78 4.32
C MET A 98 9.94 -9.17 2.92
N ALA A 99 9.39 -9.82 1.88
CA ALA A 99 9.39 -9.26 0.53
C ALA A 99 8.52 -8.00 0.44
N SER A 100 7.37 -7.97 1.12
CA SER A 100 6.55 -6.75 1.25
C SER A 100 7.32 -5.62 1.90
N CYS A 101 8.07 -5.89 2.97
CA CYS A 101 8.91 -4.91 3.62
C CYS A 101 9.98 -4.35 2.67
N GLU A 102 10.67 -5.21 1.93
CA GLU A 102 11.68 -4.80 0.95
C GLU A 102 11.06 -3.92 -0.14
N LYS A 103 9.92 -4.31 -0.69
CA LYS A 103 9.18 -3.53 -1.70
C LYS A 103 8.81 -2.14 -1.20
N VAL A 104 8.26 -2.06 0.02
CA VAL A 104 7.87 -0.78 0.64
C VAL A 104 9.10 0.11 0.85
N CYS A 105 10.19 -0.41 1.39
CA CYS A 105 11.41 0.36 1.60
C CYS A 105 11.99 0.90 0.30
N ARG A 106 12.08 0.08 -0.74
CA ARG A 106 12.57 0.49 -2.06
C ARG A 106 11.66 1.53 -2.70
N LEU A 107 10.34 1.36 -2.59
CA LEU A 107 9.38 2.34 -3.09
C LEU A 107 9.53 3.69 -2.38
N LEU A 108 9.70 3.69 -1.05
CA LEU A 108 9.95 4.93 -0.29
C LEU A 108 11.24 5.61 -0.76
N ASP A 109 12.31 4.86 -1.01
CA ASP A 109 13.57 5.41 -1.54
C ASP A 109 13.37 6.02 -2.95
N ASP A 110 12.63 5.35 -3.84
CA ASP A 110 12.32 5.88 -5.17
C ASP A 110 11.46 7.16 -5.08
N CYS A 111 10.41 7.14 -4.25
CA CYS A 111 9.54 8.30 -4.06
C CYS A 111 10.28 9.46 -3.38
N ALA A 112 11.22 9.19 -2.50
CA ALA A 112 12.10 10.21 -1.91
C ALA A 112 12.92 10.93 -2.99
N ARG A 113 13.54 10.18 -3.90
CA ARG A 113 14.31 10.74 -5.03
C ARG A 113 13.45 11.53 -5.99
N LEU A 114 12.23 11.06 -6.25
CA LEU A 114 11.27 11.68 -7.17
C LEU A 114 10.43 12.77 -6.50
N LYS A 115 10.55 12.96 -5.19
CA LYS A 115 9.74 13.89 -4.36
C LYS A 115 8.24 13.64 -4.51
N LEU A 116 7.84 12.38 -4.45
CA LEU A 116 6.46 11.94 -4.55
C LEU A 116 5.90 11.49 -3.20
N PRO A 117 4.64 11.80 -2.90
CA PRO A 117 3.94 11.22 -1.76
C PRO A 117 3.69 9.72 -1.96
N VAL A 118 3.44 9.01 -0.88
CA VAL A 118 3.12 7.58 -0.92
C VAL A 118 1.75 7.33 -0.31
N ILE A 119 0.95 6.51 -0.99
CA ILE A 119 -0.37 6.09 -0.54
C ILE A 119 -0.38 4.58 -0.34
N PHE A 120 -0.83 4.17 0.84
CA PHE A 120 -1.06 2.78 1.21
C PHE A 120 -2.56 2.47 1.12
N PHE A 121 -2.92 1.39 0.43
CA PHE A 121 -4.24 0.76 0.52
C PHE A 121 -4.08 -0.59 1.20
N ILE A 122 -4.49 -0.69 2.46
CA ILE A 122 -4.19 -1.82 3.32
C ILE A 122 -5.45 -2.59 3.68
N SER A 123 -5.42 -3.89 3.38
CA SER A 123 -6.27 -4.92 3.97
C SER A 123 -5.38 -6.10 4.27
N SER A 124 -5.15 -6.40 5.56
CA SER A 124 -4.09 -7.30 5.97
C SER A 124 -4.49 -8.12 7.19
N ALA A 125 -4.17 -9.41 7.15
CA ALA A 125 -4.24 -10.30 8.30
C ALA A 125 -3.11 -10.06 9.33
N GLY A 126 -2.25 -9.07 9.11
CA GLY A 126 -1.11 -8.76 9.97
C GLY A 126 0.23 -9.11 9.33
N MET A 127 1.20 -9.49 10.16
CA MET A 127 2.52 -9.91 9.68
C MET A 127 2.52 -11.39 9.31
N GLN A 128 3.35 -11.79 8.33
CA GLN A 128 3.45 -13.17 7.86
C GLN A 128 4.20 -14.04 8.86
N THR A 129 3.45 -14.69 9.74
CA THR A 129 4.02 -15.52 10.83
C THR A 129 4.79 -16.74 10.32
N LYS A 130 4.51 -17.22 9.11
CA LYS A 130 5.22 -18.34 8.49
C LYS A 130 6.66 -18.00 8.09
N GLU A 131 7.06 -16.75 8.17
CA GLU A 131 8.45 -16.30 8.00
C GLU A 131 9.19 -16.12 9.33
N GLY A 132 8.55 -16.47 10.46
CA GLY A 132 9.14 -16.36 11.79
C GLY A 132 9.42 -14.93 12.22
N GLY A 133 10.51 -14.71 12.96
CA GLY A 133 10.89 -13.40 13.48
C GLY A 133 11.20 -12.35 12.43
N GLY A 134 11.57 -12.76 11.21
CA GLY A 134 11.90 -11.83 10.12
C GLY A 134 10.76 -10.89 9.75
N SER A 135 9.53 -11.41 9.68
CA SER A 135 8.36 -10.57 9.40
C SER A 135 8.04 -9.61 10.56
N LEU A 136 8.32 -9.98 11.80
CA LEU A 136 8.13 -9.10 12.96
C LEU A 136 9.11 -7.94 12.95
N PHE A 137 10.38 -8.17 12.62
CA PHE A 137 11.37 -7.10 12.46
C PHE A 137 10.99 -6.15 11.31
N SER A 138 10.27 -6.62 10.32
CA SER A 138 9.78 -5.79 9.22
C SER A 138 8.88 -4.65 9.70
N MET A 139 8.13 -4.82 10.77
CA MET A 139 7.32 -3.73 11.36
C MET A 139 8.19 -2.55 11.78
N ALA A 140 9.27 -2.82 12.51
CA ALA A 140 10.17 -1.78 12.97
C ALA A 140 10.88 -1.08 11.81
N ILE A 141 11.29 -1.83 10.78
CA ILE A 141 11.94 -1.30 9.59
C ILE A 141 11.00 -0.38 8.83
N ILE A 142 9.77 -0.81 8.56
CA ILE A 142 8.79 0.01 7.83
C ILE A 142 8.47 1.28 8.62
N ASN A 143 8.25 1.19 9.93
CA ASN A 143 7.98 2.35 10.78
C ASN A 143 9.14 3.37 10.76
N GLU A 144 10.35 2.90 10.83
CA GLU A 144 11.54 3.73 10.79
C GLU A 144 11.69 4.43 9.42
N ARG A 145 11.49 3.71 8.32
CA ARG A 145 11.57 4.26 6.97
C ARG A 145 10.46 5.28 6.69
N ILE A 146 9.25 5.04 7.18
CA ILE A 146 8.16 6.04 7.10
C ILE A 146 8.53 7.28 7.91
N THR A 147 9.09 7.10 9.10
CA THR A 147 9.52 8.23 9.95
C THR A 147 10.51 9.13 9.24
N ARG A 148 11.56 8.56 8.62
CA ARG A 148 12.53 9.33 7.83
C ARG A 148 11.87 10.01 6.63
N PHE A 149 11.05 9.28 5.89
CA PHE A 149 10.38 9.80 4.71
C PHE A 149 9.53 11.03 5.02
N VAL A 150 8.77 10.99 6.12
CA VAL A 150 7.89 12.10 6.50
C VAL A 150 8.66 13.23 7.19
N LYS A 151 9.53 12.91 8.16
CA LYS A 151 10.23 13.95 8.94
C LYS A 151 11.35 14.64 8.19
N ASP A 152 12.19 13.87 7.49
CA ASP A 152 13.40 14.40 6.91
C ASP A 152 13.16 15.01 5.52
N LEU A 153 12.13 14.54 4.81
CA LEU A 153 11.84 14.96 3.45
C LEU A 153 10.56 15.77 3.30
N ASP A 154 9.78 15.91 4.38
CA ASP A 154 8.48 16.59 4.38
C ASP A 154 7.52 16.06 3.29
N LEU A 155 7.59 14.75 3.02
CA LEU A 155 6.73 14.08 2.05
C LEU A 155 5.63 13.31 2.78
N PRO A 156 4.36 13.49 2.38
CA PRO A 156 3.25 12.85 3.08
C PRO A 156 3.13 11.36 2.77
N VAL A 157 2.71 10.61 3.78
CA VAL A 157 2.24 9.23 3.66
C VAL A 157 0.78 9.18 4.10
N LEU A 158 -0.07 8.65 3.23
CA LEU A 158 -1.47 8.41 3.51
C LEU A 158 -1.73 6.91 3.55
N CYS A 159 -2.63 6.48 4.42
CA CYS A 159 -3.08 5.09 4.51
C CYS A 159 -4.60 5.02 4.44
N PHE A 160 -5.10 4.15 3.58
CA PHE A 160 -6.51 3.82 3.48
C PHE A 160 -6.70 2.35 3.84
N GLY A 161 -7.32 2.09 5.00
CA GLY A 161 -7.69 0.74 5.41
C GLY A 161 -9.01 0.31 4.76
N PHE A 162 -9.05 -0.90 4.23
CA PHE A 162 -10.26 -1.48 3.67
C PHE A 162 -10.42 -2.94 4.09
N ARG A 163 -11.68 -3.40 4.27
CA ARG A 163 -11.99 -4.73 4.78
C ARG A 163 -11.34 -4.98 6.15
N ASP A 164 -10.48 -5.96 6.24
CA ASP A 164 -9.88 -6.39 7.51
C ASP A 164 -8.48 -5.81 7.64
N CYS A 165 -8.26 -4.99 8.66
CA CYS A 165 -6.95 -4.47 9.04
C CYS A 165 -6.64 -4.98 10.44
N THR A 166 -5.74 -5.97 10.56
CA THR A 166 -5.54 -6.70 11.81
C THR A 166 -4.07 -6.84 12.18
N GLY A 167 -3.83 -7.27 13.41
CA GLY A 167 -2.54 -7.71 13.92
C GLY A 167 -1.42 -6.68 13.80
N GLY A 168 -0.21 -7.15 13.54
CA GLY A 168 0.99 -6.32 13.52
C GLY A 168 1.01 -5.22 12.48
N ALA A 169 0.38 -5.40 11.32
CA ALA A 169 0.26 -4.35 10.31
C ALA A 169 -0.57 -3.18 10.85
N GLN A 170 -1.74 -3.46 11.43
CA GLN A 170 -2.61 -2.45 12.05
C GLN A 170 -1.93 -1.78 13.23
N ALA A 171 -1.29 -2.55 14.11
CA ALA A 171 -0.65 -2.05 15.33
C ALA A 171 0.66 -1.28 15.09
N SER A 172 1.17 -1.27 13.85
CA SER A 172 2.45 -0.63 13.52
C SER A 172 2.31 0.48 12.47
N PHE A 173 2.62 0.20 11.21
CA PHE A 173 2.72 1.24 10.18
C PHE A 173 1.37 1.81 9.75
N VAL A 174 0.26 1.06 9.85
CA VAL A 174 -1.08 1.58 9.50
C VAL A 174 -1.51 2.69 10.46
N THR A 175 -1.17 2.56 11.76
CA THR A 175 -1.47 3.55 12.79
C THR A 175 -0.26 4.40 13.18
N HIS A 176 0.75 4.48 12.32
CA HIS A 176 1.93 5.29 12.56
C HIS A 176 1.57 6.76 12.79
N LEU A 177 2.17 7.39 13.80
CA LEU A 177 1.81 8.75 14.24
C LEU A 177 1.98 9.84 13.16
N LEU A 178 2.85 9.62 12.17
CA LEU A 178 3.11 10.56 11.08
C LEU A 178 2.32 10.22 9.81
N VAL A 179 1.55 9.13 9.80
CA VAL A 179 0.70 8.70 8.70
C VAL A 179 -0.73 9.18 8.96
N ARG A 180 -1.36 9.77 7.94
CA ARG A 180 -2.80 10.04 7.99
C ARG A 180 -3.54 8.81 7.53
N THR A 181 -4.30 8.19 8.45
CA THR A 181 -5.01 6.94 8.20
C THR A 181 -6.51 7.17 8.18
N TYR A 182 -7.15 6.62 7.15
CA TYR A 182 -8.58 6.63 6.93
C TYR A 182 -9.05 5.19 6.70
N TYR A 183 -10.29 4.89 7.09
CA TYR A 183 -10.89 3.59 6.85
C TYR A 183 -12.14 3.74 6.00
N PHE A 184 -12.29 2.87 5.01
CA PHE A 184 -13.53 2.78 4.27
C PHE A 184 -14.65 2.26 5.16
N SER A 185 -15.88 2.71 4.89
CA SER A 185 -17.07 2.22 5.59
C SER A 185 -17.17 0.69 5.49
N GLY A 186 -17.46 0.03 6.61
CA GLY A 186 -17.53 -1.43 6.71
C GLY A 186 -16.19 -2.13 6.92
N SER A 187 -15.08 -1.38 7.09
CA SER A 187 -13.79 -1.97 7.49
C SER A 187 -13.87 -2.53 8.90
N GLN A 188 -13.21 -3.68 9.12
CA GLN A 188 -13.07 -4.32 10.41
C GLN A 188 -11.65 -4.14 10.93
N ILE A 189 -11.53 -3.71 12.18
CA ILE A 189 -10.25 -3.41 12.83
C ILE A 189 -10.17 -4.19 14.15
N PRO A 190 -10.21 -5.53 14.09
CA PRO A 190 -10.02 -6.32 15.31
C PRO A 190 -8.56 -6.32 15.74
N PHE A 191 -8.36 -6.37 17.03
CA PHE A 191 -7.06 -6.58 17.66
C PHE A 191 -6.85 -8.05 17.99
#